data_b5825a3c4c3f02b6b82ee43e06f405ba
#
_entry.id   b5825a3c4c3f02b6b82ee43e06f405ba
#
_cell.length_a   1.000
_cell.length_b   1.000
_cell.length_c   1.000
_cell.angle_alpha   90.00
_cell.angle_beta   90.00
_cell.angle_gamma   90.00
#
_symmetry.space_group_name_H-M   'P 1'
#
loop_
_entity.id
_entity.type
_entity.pdbx_description
1 polymer ?
#
loop_
_entity_poly.entity_id
_entity_poly.type
_entity_poly.pdbx_seq_one_letter_code
_entity_poly.pdbx_strand_id
1 'polypeptide(L)'
;FHALADWMNVPYLQHHYGGRKIKRPGLHHPTIAPYGAYLCGDDRMILISIQNEREWTRFCAELLDAPSMPNNPDFNSNVSRVKNRIALDDVINGVFQRYSIDEVAQKLQTAKIAFGRLNDMDAFAQHPQNRYIAVKTSVGDVKLLSPGAVVNGRMPRLGDVPDLGQHSDQIRREFS
;
A
#
# COMPACT_ATOMS: atom_id res chain seq x y z
N PHE A 1 16.05 -12.65 10.71
CA PHE A 1 16.09 -13.26 9.38
C PHE A 1 14.85 -14.12 9.13
N HIS A 2 14.53 -15.11 9.99
CA HIS A 2 13.47 -16.10 9.75
C HIS A 2 12.08 -15.49 9.58
N ALA A 3 11.72 -14.48 10.37
CA ALA A 3 10.43 -13.80 10.26
C ALA A 3 10.24 -13.12 8.88
N LEU A 4 11.31 -12.53 8.33
CA LEU A 4 11.26 -11.94 6.98
C LEU A 4 11.36 -13.00 5.88
N ALA A 5 12.07 -14.11 6.12
CA ALA A 5 12.15 -15.22 5.17
C ALA A 5 10.78 -15.88 4.96
N ASP A 6 9.96 -15.98 6.00
CA ASP A 6 8.59 -16.52 5.90
C ASP A 6 7.71 -15.71 4.93
N TRP A 7 7.84 -14.39 4.94
CA TRP A 7 7.15 -13.50 3.99
C TRP A 7 7.56 -13.74 2.53
N MET A 8 8.73 -14.33 2.30
CA MET A 8 9.24 -14.62 0.95
C MET A 8 8.77 -15.97 0.39
N ASN A 9 7.95 -16.74 1.12
CA ASN A 9 7.53 -18.06 0.67
C ASN A 9 6.82 -18.05 -0.69
N VAL A 10 5.92 -17.11 -0.94
CA VAL A 10 5.20 -17.04 -2.24
C VAL A 10 6.16 -16.81 -3.41
N PRO A 11 7.00 -15.78 -3.45
CA PRO A 11 7.97 -15.60 -4.53
C PRO A 11 9.01 -16.73 -4.58
N TYR A 12 9.41 -17.31 -3.43
CA TYR A 12 10.31 -18.46 -3.39
C TYR A 12 9.72 -19.68 -4.11
N LEU A 13 8.46 -20.04 -3.79
CA LEU A 13 7.78 -21.17 -4.45
C LEU A 13 7.59 -20.93 -5.95
N GLN A 14 7.22 -19.72 -6.36
CA GLN A 14 7.08 -19.36 -7.77
C GLN A 14 8.41 -19.45 -8.53
N HIS A 15 9.51 -19.08 -7.88
CA HIS A 15 10.84 -19.16 -8.49
C HIS A 15 11.36 -20.60 -8.50
N HIS A 16 11.41 -21.24 -7.34
CA HIS A 16 12.12 -22.52 -7.17
C HIS A 16 11.36 -23.71 -7.79
N TYR A 17 10.04 -23.74 -7.60
CA TYR A 17 9.21 -24.84 -8.13
C TYR A 17 8.44 -24.45 -9.40
N GLY A 18 8.06 -23.20 -9.54
CA GLY A 18 7.31 -22.69 -10.70
C GLY A 18 8.19 -22.24 -11.87
N GLY A 19 9.50 -22.28 -11.74
CA GLY A 19 10.46 -21.90 -12.79
C GLY A 19 10.36 -20.40 -13.21
N ARG A 20 9.73 -19.55 -12.42
CA ARG A 20 9.53 -18.14 -12.76
C ARG A 20 10.72 -17.29 -12.32
N LYS A 21 11.24 -16.47 -13.21
CA LYS A 21 12.19 -15.42 -12.84
C LYS A 21 11.42 -14.27 -12.19
N ILE A 22 11.59 -14.11 -10.89
CA ILE A 22 10.94 -13.04 -10.13
C ILE A 22 11.57 -11.68 -10.49
N LYS A 23 10.72 -10.74 -10.90
CA LYS A 23 11.10 -9.35 -11.20
C LYS A 23 10.45 -8.42 -10.15
N ARG A 24 10.99 -7.23 -10.01
CA ARG A 24 10.36 -6.17 -9.21
C ARG A 24 9.10 -5.68 -9.95
N PRO A 25 7.88 -5.84 -9.40
CA PRO A 25 6.65 -5.44 -10.07
C PRO A 25 6.29 -3.96 -9.84
N GLY A 26 7.09 -3.21 -9.06
CA GLY A 26 6.72 -1.88 -8.62
C GLY A 26 5.48 -1.89 -7.72
N LEU A 27 4.51 -1.04 -8.02
CA LEU A 27 3.24 -0.95 -7.30
C LEU A 27 2.14 -1.85 -7.90
N HIS A 28 2.52 -2.85 -8.70
CA HIS A 28 1.58 -3.78 -9.33
C HIS A 28 1.66 -5.18 -8.73
N HIS A 29 0.54 -5.88 -8.69
CA HIS A 29 0.51 -7.29 -8.33
C HIS A 29 1.14 -8.13 -9.45
N PRO A 30 2.06 -9.08 -9.15
CA PRO A 30 2.81 -9.78 -10.19
C PRO A 30 1.96 -10.73 -11.06
N THR A 31 0.81 -11.19 -10.58
CA THR A 31 0.00 -12.25 -11.24
C THR A 31 -1.49 -11.90 -11.40
N ILE A 32 -1.90 -10.70 -11.00
CA ILE A 32 -3.29 -10.20 -11.14
C ILE A 32 -3.26 -8.85 -11.85
N ALA A 33 -4.18 -8.64 -12.79
CA ALA A 33 -4.35 -7.38 -13.52
C ALA A 33 -5.83 -7.10 -13.85
N PRO A 34 -6.28 -5.83 -13.67
CA PRO A 34 -5.55 -4.73 -13.05
C PRO A 34 -5.52 -4.86 -11.52
N TYR A 35 -4.34 -4.76 -10.96
CA TYR A 35 -4.11 -4.64 -9.52
C TYR A 35 -2.81 -3.87 -9.34
N GLY A 36 -2.92 -2.60 -8.98
CA GLY A 36 -1.78 -1.71 -8.88
C GLY A 36 -2.20 -0.27 -8.62
N ALA A 37 -1.22 0.62 -8.61
CA ALA A 37 -1.43 2.05 -8.43
C ALA A 37 -1.42 2.77 -9.78
N TYR A 38 -2.39 3.67 -9.97
CA TYR A 38 -2.64 4.42 -11.20
C TYR A 38 -2.68 5.92 -10.91
N LEU A 39 -2.16 6.71 -11.84
CA LEU A 39 -2.06 8.16 -11.70
C LEU A 39 -3.40 8.82 -12.06
N CYS A 40 -3.87 9.72 -11.19
CA CYS A 40 -5.02 10.57 -11.41
C CYS A 40 -4.60 11.94 -11.98
N GLY A 41 -5.57 12.75 -12.40
CA GLY A 41 -5.32 14.03 -13.05
C GLY A 41 -4.78 15.14 -12.13
N ASP A 42 -4.80 14.91 -10.83
CA ASP A 42 -4.25 15.79 -9.78
C ASP A 42 -2.87 15.30 -9.26
N ASP A 43 -2.14 14.53 -10.07
CA ASP A 43 -0.83 13.95 -9.78
C ASP A 43 -0.80 13.03 -8.54
N ARG A 44 -1.95 12.59 -8.05
CA ARG A 44 -2.08 11.66 -6.93
C ARG A 44 -2.34 10.25 -7.44
N MET A 45 -1.90 9.24 -6.69
CA MET A 45 -2.06 7.84 -7.08
C MET A 45 -3.15 7.14 -6.26
N ILE A 46 -3.95 6.33 -6.97
CA ILE A 46 -4.94 5.45 -6.37
C ILE A 46 -4.61 3.99 -6.69
N LEU A 47 -4.62 3.15 -5.68
CA LEU A 47 -4.44 1.72 -5.82
C LEU A 47 -5.80 1.06 -6.02
N ILE A 48 -5.94 0.22 -7.03
CA ILE A 48 -7.13 -0.60 -7.26
C ILE A 48 -6.78 -2.09 -7.25
N SER A 49 -7.77 -2.93 -6.98
CA SER A 49 -7.63 -4.37 -6.96
C SER A 49 -8.86 -5.03 -7.59
N ILE A 50 -8.69 -5.54 -8.81
CA ILE A 50 -9.72 -6.31 -9.53
C ILE A 50 -9.35 -7.79 -9.40
N GLN A 51 -10.14 -8.56 -8.66
CA GLN A 51 -9.78 -9.94 -8.30
C GLN A 51 -10.62 -11.02 -8.99
N ASN A 52 -11.69 -10.61 -9.69
CA ASN A 52 -12.55 -11.56 -10.40
C ASN A 52 -13.16 -10.94 -11.64
N GLU A 53 -13.71 -11.78 -12.52
CA GLU A 53 -14.24 -11.34 -13.82
C GLU A 53 -15.53 -10.50 -13.71
N ARG A 54 -16.31 -10.62 -12.64
CA ARG A 54 -17.48 -9.76 -12.40
C ARG A 54 -17.05 -8.33 -12.06
N GLU A 55 -16.01 -8.19 -11.25
CA GLU A 55 -15.41 -6.88 -10.97
C GLU A 55 -14.79 -6.29 -12.23
N TRP A 56 -14.10 -7.10 -13.04
CA TRP A 56 -13.54 -6.67 -14.31
C TRP A 56 -14.59 -6.12 -15.26
N THR A 57 -15.68 -6.86 -15.47
CA THR A 57 -16.80 -6.42 -16.33
C THR A 57 -17.38 -5.08 -15.84
N ARG A 58 -17.60 -4.96 -14.55
CA ARG A 58 -18.13 -3.75 -13.93
C ARG A 58 -17.16 -2.58 -14.02
N PHE A 59 -15.87 -2.82 -13.80
CA PHE A 59 -14.81 -1.83 -13.95
C PHE A 59 -14.75 -1.27 -15.37
N CYS A 60 -14.81 -2.16 -16.38
CA CYS A 60 -14.83 -1.74 -17.78
C CYS A 60 -16.06 -0.90 -18.14
N ALA A 61 -17.24 -1.29 -17.64
CA ALA A 61 -18.48 -0.60 -17.97
C ALA A 61 -18.61 0.74 -17.24
N GLU A 62 -18.29 0.78 -15.93
CA GLU A 62 -18.62 1.92 -15.07
C GLU A 62 -17.49 2.93 -14.92
N LEU A 63 -16.23 2.49 -15.08
CA LEU A 63 -15.08 3.38 -14.95
C LEU A 63 -14.37 3.69 -16.27
N LEU A 64 -14.17 2.66 -17.11
CA LEU A 64 -13.43 2.85 -18.36
C LEU A 64 -14.31 3.27 -19.55
N ASP A 65 -15.63 3.26 -19.38
CA ASP A 65 -16.60 3.48 -20.50
C ASP A 65 -16.33 2.54 -21.69
N ALA A 66 -15.93 1.31 -21.40
CA ALA A 66 -15.51 0.31 -22.36
C ALA A 66 -16.19 -1.06 -22.11
N PRO A 67 -17.54 -1.16 -22.20
CA PRO A 67 -18.29 -2.36 -21.83
C PRO A 67 -17.97 -3.59 -22.71
N SER A 68 -17.39 -3.40 -23.89
CA SER A 68 -16.94 -4.48 -24.78
C SER A 68 -15.56 -5.05 -24.42
N MET A 69 -14.78 -4.36 -23.60
CA MET A 69 -13.40 -4.74 -23.28
C MET A 69 -13.26 -6.12 -22.62
N PRO A 70 -14.20 -6.60 -21.79
CA PRO A 70 -14.15 -7.98 -21.28
C PRO A 70 -14.23 -9.07 -22.33
N ASN A 71 -14.72 -8.76 -23.52
CA ASN A 71 -14.79 -9.69 -24.66
C ASN A 71 -13.56 -9.61 -25.57
N ASN A 72 -12.69 -8.62 -25.37
CA ASN A 72 -11.46 -8.49 -26.15
C ASN A 72 -10.47 -9.62 -25.77
N PRO A 73 -9.96 -10.40 -26.75
CA PRO A 73 -9.01 -11.50 -26.49
C PRO A 73 -7.77 -11.09 -25.67
N ASP A 74 -7.33 -9.83 -25.79
CA ASP A 74 -6.18 -9.30 -25.04
C ASP A 74 -6.49 -9.03 -23.57
N PHE A 75 -7.78 -8.93 -23.17
CA PHE A 75 -8.19 -8.53 -21.82
C PHE A 75 -9.29 -9.41 -21.21
N ASN A 76 -9.75 -10.43 -21.92
CA ASN A 76 -10.89 -11.28 -21.53
C ASN A 76 -10.61 -12.25 -20.36
N SER A 77 -9.38 -12.36 -19.92
CA SER A 77 -9.00 -13.20 -18.81
C SER A 77 -7.87 -12.56 -18.01
N ASN A 78 -7.72 -12.93 -16.74
CA ASN A 78 -6.60 -12.45 -15.93
C ASN A 78 -5.24 -12.77 -16.57
N VAL A 79 -5.09 -13.93 -17.20
CA VAL A 79 -3.85 -14.32 -17.88
C VAL A 79 -3.54 -13.38 -19.05
N SER A 80 -4.55 -13.08 -19.89
CA SER A 80 -4.40 -12.14 -21.00
C SER A 80 -4.08 -10.72 -20.49
N ARG A 81 -4.78 -10.25 -19.46
CA ARG A 81 -4.52 -8.94 -18.85
C ARG A 81 -3.11 -8.81 -18.26
N VAL A 82 -2.63 -9.84 -17.57
CA VAL A 82 -1.25 -9.85 -17.03
C VAL A 82 -0.23 -9.85 -18.17
N LYS A 83 -0.47 -10.58 -19.25
CA LYS A 83 0.39 -10.60 -20.44
C LYS A 83 0.45 -9.24 -21.12
N ASN A 84 -0.70 -8.58 -21.26
CA ASN A 84 -0.87 -7.31 -21.96
C ASN A 84 -0.95 -6.11 -21.00
N ARG A 85 -0.31 -6.23 -19.82
CA ARG A 85 -0.41 -5.25 -18.72
C ARG A 85 -0.10 -3.82 -19.15
N ILE A 86 0.95 -3.60 -19.94
CA ILE A 86 1.35 -2.25 -20.38
C ILE A 86 0.19 -1.58 -21.11
N ALA A 87 -0.37 -2.26 -22.11
CA ALA A 87 -1.49 -1.72 -22.87
C ALA A 87 -2.74 -1.50 -21.99
N LEU A 88 -2.99 -2.39 -21.02
CA LEU A 88 -4.07 -2.24 -20.05
C LEU A 88 -3.85 -1.02 -19.14
N ASP A 89 -2.65 -0.86 -18.63
CA ASP A 89 -2.28 0.26 -17.75
C ASP A 89 -2.38 1.60 -18.50
N ASP A 90 -2.01 1.64 -19.79
CA ASP A 90 -2.18 2.84 -20.63
C ASP A 90 -3.66 3.23 -20.78
N VAL A 91 -4.55 2.26 -20.99
CA VAL A 91 -6.00 2.51 -21.05
C VAL A 91 -6.51 3.06 -19.71
N ILE A 92 -6.13 2.44 -18.60
CA ILE A 92 -6.59 2.86 -17.26
C ILE A 92 -6.07 4.26 -16.94
N ASN A 93 -4.78 4.52 -17.14
CA ASN A 93 -4.18 5.83 -16.90
C ASN A 93 -4.82 6.91 -17.80
N GLY A 94 -5.10 6.60 -19.08
CA GLY A 94 -5.76 7.52 -20.00
C GLY A 94 -7.17 7.94 -19.55
N VAL A 95 -7.84 7.10 -18.76
CA VAL A 95 -9.14 7.44 -18.16
C VAL A 95 -8.93 8.18 -16.82
N PHE A 96 -8.10 7.63 -15.93
CA PHE A 96 -7.93 8.17 -14.57
C PHE A 96 -7.34 9.58 -14.57
N GLN A 97 -6.45 9.89 -15.49
CA GLN A 97 -5.85 11.23 -15.63
C GLN A 97 -6.84 12.34 -16.02
N ARG A 98 -8.08 11.97 -16.37
CA ARG A 98 -9.16 12.96 -16.63
C ARG A 98 -9.87 13.41 -15.36
N TYR A 99 -9.60 12.77 -14.23
CA TYR A 99 -10.33 12.94 -12.97
C TYR A 99 -9.33 13.14 -11.81
N SER A 100 -9.73 13.90 -10.81
CA SER A 100 -9.03 13.94 -9.53
C SER A 100 -9.13 12.59 -8.80
N ILE A 101 -8.24 12.35 -7.83
CA ILE A 101 -8.27 11.13 -7.01
C ILE A 101 -9.62 10.98 -6.27
N ASP A 102 -10.25 12.08 -5.87
CA ASP A 102 -11.54 12.07 -5.18
C ASP A 102 -12.66 11.62 -6.10
N GLU A 103 -12.67 12.09 -7.34
CA GLU A 103 -13.65 11.67 -8.36
C GLU A 103 -13.46 10.19 -8.75
N VAL A 104 -12.21 9.74 -8.94
CA VAL A 104 -11.92 8.32 -9.19
C VAL A 104 -12.36 7.45 -8.02
N ALA A 105 -12.05 7.87 -6.77
CA ALA A 105 -12.46 7.15 -5.57
C ALA A 105 -13.98 7.03 -5.46
N GLN A 106 -14.72 8.12 -5.76
CA GLN A 106 -16.19 8.12 -5.77
C GLN A 106 -16.76 7.14 -6.82
N LYS A 107 -16.19 7.12 -8.03
CA LYS A 107 -16.58 6.19 -9.08
C LYS A 107 -16.32 4.72 -8.67
N LEU A 108 -15.13 4.43 -8.09
CA LEU A 108 -14.77 3.11 -7.60
C LEU A 108 -15.68 2.64 -6.46
N GLN A 109 -16.03 3.54 -5.55
CA GLN A 109 -16.96 3.25 -4.46
C GLN A 109 -18.37 2.91 -5.00
N THR A 110 -18.88 3.69 -5.96
CA THR A 110 -20.18 3.44 -6.61
C THR A 110 -20.17 2.09 -7.31
N ALA A 111 -19.09 1.77 -8.03
CA ALA A 111 -18.89 0.49 -8.72
C ALA A 111 -18.59 -0.67 -7.75
N LYS A 112 -18.49 -0.44 -6.44
CA LYS A 112 -18.13 -1.44 -5.41
C LYS A 112 -16.82 -2.18 -5.75
N ILE A 113 -15.81 -1.42 -6.16
CA ILE A 113 -14.46 -1.90 -6.45
C ILE A 113 -13.55 -1.47 -5.32
N ALA A 114 -12.72 -2.41 -4.85
CA ALA A 114 -11.75 -2.14 -3.79
C ALA A 114 -10.66 -1.20 -4.27
N PHE A 115 -10.39 -0.17 -3.48
CA PHE A 115 -9.33 0.80 -3.74
C PHE A 115 -8.67 1.30 -2.45
N GLY A 116 -7.50 1.90 -2.60
CA GLY A 116 -6.80 2.59 -1.52
C GLY A 116 -6.06 3.80 -2.08
N ARG A 117 -5.91 4.86 -1.28
CA ARG A 117 -5.10 6.02 -1.62
C ARG A 117 -3.66 5.78 -1.23
N LEU A 118 -2.71 6.16 -2.07
CA LEU A 118 -1.31 6.25 -1.66
C LEU A 118 -1.12 7.57 -0.91
N ASN A 119 -0.84 7.44 0.37
CA ASN A 119 -0.60 8.58 1.24
C ASN A 119 0.90 8.91 1.26
N ASP A 120 1.20 10.20 1.18
CA ASP A 120 2.51 10.75 1.53
C ASP A 120 2.67 10.89 3.05
N MET A 121 3.78 11.44 3.51
CA MET A 121 4.04 11.62 4.94
C MET A 121 3.11 12.64 5.60
N ASP A 122 2.66 13.65 4.86
CA ASP A 122 1.74 14.66 5.38
C ASP A 122 0.35 14.07 5.59
N ALA A 123 -0.17 13.34 4.62
CA ALA A 123 -1.42 12.61 4.73
C ALA A 123 -1.35 11.50 5.79
N PHE A 124 -0.20 10.81 5.90
CA PHE A 124 0.02 9.83 6.96
C PHE A 124 0.02 10.48 8.35
N ALA A 125 0.68 11.63 8.52
CA ALA A 125 0.71 12.34 9.80
C ALA A 125 -0.69 12.80 10.27
N GLN A 126 -1.62 12.99 9.33
CA GLN A 126 -3.01 13.40 9.62
C GLN A 126 -3.98 12.22 9.69
N HIS A 127 -3.48 10.98 9.51
CA HIS A 127 -4.36 9.82 9.44
C HIS A 127 -5.14 9.61 10.76
N PRO A 128 -6.48 9.46 10.73
CA PRO A 128 -7.33 9.43 11.93
C PRO A 128 -7.06 8.25 12.87
N GLN A 129 -6.42 7.19 12.39
CA GLN A 129 -6.04 6.04 13.19
C GLN A 129 -4.69 6.20 13.89
N ASN A 130 -3.94 7.27 13.61
CA ASN A 130 -2.68 7.51 14.27
C ASN A 130 -2.89 7.80 15.75
N ARG A 131 -2.08 7.15 16.56
CA ARG A 131 -2.02 7.40 18.01
C ARG A 131 -0.68 8.03 18.33
N TYR A 132 -0.71 9.12 19.06
CA TYR A 132 0.48 9.88 19.41
C TYR A 132 0.71 9.89 20.91
N ILE A 133 1.98 9.96 21.30
CA ILE A 133 2.44 10.19 22.66
C ILE A 133 3.38 11.37 22.70
N ALA A 134 3.33 12.16 23.76
CA ALA A 134 4.31 13.20 24.04
C ALA A 134 5.49 12.59 24.79
N VAL A 135 6.70 12.88 24.35
CA VAL A 135 7.95 12.47 24.99
C VAL A 135 8.81 13.72 25.22
N LYS A 136 9.31 13.89 26.42
CA LYS A 136 10.22 14.99 26.74
C LYS A 136 11.61 14.73 26.18
N THR A 137 12.23 15.77 25.67
CA THR A 137 13.60 15.80 25.20
C THR A 137 14.32 17.03 25.73
N SER A 138 15.64 17.10 25.60
CA SER A 138 16.44 18.27 25.99
C SER A 138 16.08 19.55 25.22
N VAL A 139 15.41 19.41 24.07
CA VAL A 139 14.98 20.56 23.24
C VAL A 139 13.47 20.85 23.31
N GLY A 140 12.76 20.17 24.22
CA GLY A 140 11.32 20.32 24.42
C GLY A 140 10.51 19.05 24.17
N ASP A 141 9.19 19.15 24.24
CA ASP A 141 8.28 18.03 24.05
C ASP A 141 8.16 17.68 22.56
N VAL A 142 8.33 16.40 22.24
CA VAL A 142 8.19 15.86 20.87
C VAL A 142 7.02 14.90 20.83
N LYS A 143 6.20 15.03 19.80
CA LYS A 143 5.06 14.15 19.55
C LYS A 143 5.51 12.99 18.66
N LEU A 144 5.52 11.78 19.21
CA LEU A 144 5.89 10.56 18.48
C LEU A 144 4.67 9.70 18.20
N LEU A 145 4.74 8.90 17.13
CA LEU A 145 3.76 7.81 16.92
C LEU A 145 3.88 6.80 18.06
N SER A 146 2.75 6.42 18.62
CA SER A 146 2.69 5.41 19.66
C SER A 146 3.13 4.04 19.12
N PRO A 147 3.84 3.21 19.90
CA PRO A 147 4.09 1.82 19.54
C PRO A 147 2.81 1.07 19.18
N GLY A 148 2.87 0.22 18.15
CA GLY A 148 1.73 -0.55 17.69
C GLY A 148 1.27 -1.63 18.69
N ALA A 149 2.19 -2.14 19.51
CA ALA A 149 1.91 -3.20 20.46
C ALA A 149 1.03 -2.69 21.63
N VAL A 150 -0.04 -3.42 21.90
CA VAL A 150 -0.89 -3.23 23.07
C VAL A 150 -0.84 -4.51 23.89
N VAL A 151 -0.38 -4.44 25.14
CA VAL A 151 -0.23 -5.60 26.02
C VAL A 151 -1.32 -5.55 27.07
N ASN A 152 -2.15 -6.58 27.14
CA ASN A 152 -3.28 -6.69 28.09
C ASN A 152 -4.19 -5.45 28.07
N GLY A 153 -4.50 -4.92 26.86
CA GLY A 153 -5.32 -3.74 26.69
C GLY A 153 -4.66 -2.41 27.09
N ARG A 154 -3.39 -2.42 27.45
CA ARG A 154 -2.66 -1.23 27.89
C ARG A 154 -1.61 -0.83 26.86
N MET A 155 -1.57 0.46 26.60
CA MET A 155 -0.49 1.07 25.82
C MET A 155 0.80 1.09 26.62
N PRO A 156 1.97 0.82 26.02
CA PRO A 156 3.24 0.96 26.71
C PRO A 156 3.44 2.42 27.12
N ARG A 157 3.95 2.62 28.35
CA ARG A 157 4.44 3.91 28.78
C ARG A 157 5.87 4.08 28.28
N LEU A 158 6.15 5.20 27.64
CA LEU A 158 7.49 5.57 27.25
C LEU A 158 8.03 6.59 28.26
N GLY A 159 9.31 6.46 28.60
CA GLY A 159 10.03 7.47 29.37
C GLY A 159 10.51 8.62 28.51
N ASP A 160 11.13 9.60 29.16
CA ASP A 160 11.76 10.73 28.51
C ASP A 160 13.00 10.26 27.71
N VAL A 161 13.35 11.01 26.66
CA VAL A 161 14.60 10.75 25.93
C VAL A 161 15.78 11.26 26.77
N PRO A 162 16.71 10.40 27.17
CA PRO A 162 17.82 10.83 28.01
C PRO A 162 18.80 11.72 27.24
N ASP A 163 19.43 12.64 27.95
CA ASP A 163 20.55 13.39 27.41
C ASP A 163 21.79 12.50 27.23
N LEU A 164 22.69 12.94 26.36
CA LEU A 164 23.94 12.21 26.11
C LEU A 164 24.72 12.06 27.39
N GLY A 165 24.99 10.82 27.80
CA GLY A 165 25.72 10.51 29.00
C GLY A 165 24.94 10.58 30.33
N GLN A 166 23.64 10.89 30.30
CA GLN A 166 22.80 11.04 31.49
C GLN A 166 22.89 9.84 32.48
N HIS A 167 23.02 8.64 31.97
CA HIS A 167 23.08 7.41 32.77
C HIS A 167 24.49 6.88 32.97
N SER A 168 25.53 7.55 32.45
CA SER A 168 26.90 7.03 32.45
C SER A 168 27.44 6.72 33.84
N ASP A 169 27.23 7.60 34.79
CA ASP A 169 27.73 7.41 36.16
C ASP A 169 26.93 6.36 36.94
N GLN A 170 25.64 6.23 36.65
CA GLN A 170 24.82 5.16 37.21
C GLN A 170 25.31 3.80 36.70
N ILE A 171 25.51 3.67 35.38
CA ILE A 171 25.97 2.43 34.76
C ILE A 171 27.36 2.05 35.26
N ARG A 172 28.28 3.02 35.35
CA ARG A 172 29.63 2.74 35.91
C ARG A 172 29.57 2.20 37.35
N ARG A 173 28.71 2.76 38.21
CA ARG A 173 28.54 2.28 39.58
C ARG A 173 27.90 0.91 39.69
N GLU A 174 27.03 0.57 38.73
CA GLU A 174 26.31 -0.72 38.72
C GLU A 174 27.21 -1.88 38.26
N PHE A 175 28.21 -1.59 37.41
CA PHE A 175 29.09 -2.59 36.81
C PHE A 175 30.58 -2.45 37.17
N SER A 176 30.93 -1.70 38.23
CA SER A 176 32.33 -1.55 38.76
C SER A 176 32.60 -2.44 39.98
#